data_4d4b406c30d0736674a4f39ae153c0a3
#
_entry.id   4d4b406c30d0736674a4f39ae153c0a3
#
_cell.length_a   1.000
_cell.length_b   1.000
_cell.length_c   1.000
_cell.angle_alpha   90.00
_cell.angle_beta   90.00
_cell.angle_gamma   90.00
#
_symmetry.space_group_name_H-M   'P 1'
#
loop_
_entity.id
_entity.type
_entity.pdbx_description
1 polymer ?
#
loop_
_entity_poly.entity_id
_entity_poly.type
_entity_poly.pdbx_seq_one_letter_code
_entity_poly.pdbx_strand_id
1 'polypeptide(L)'
;MVVQNKHLNERLNSKNESKMKDMKRLLLLSFMCVCTLCLSAQDAALARKILDKTASVVGRAGGATASFKISNAKVNSKAGTIAIKGTKFHASTPQAIVWFDGKTQWSYLKTTNEVNISMPTEAKRMSMNPYTFITMYKSGYTLALDKKGKNYVVHMTAENTKRSVQEVYITIDKRSYIPSLIKMRQGNTWTNISVYNFAAKDLADSQFVFNAKDFPKAEVIDLR
;
A
#
# COMPACT_ATOMS: atom_id res chain seq x y z
N MET A 1 14.03 -70.05 -31.00
CA MET A 1 14.79 -69.16 -30.12
C MET A 1 14.94 -67.72 -30.64
N VAL A 2 15.16 -67.48 -31.95
CA VAL A 2 15.37 -66.15 -32.55
C VAL A 2 14.12 -65.24 -32.51
N VAL A 3 12.90 -65.78 -32.70
CA VAL A 3 11.62 -65.01 -32.72
C VAL A 3 11.25 -64.46 -31.32
N GLN A 4 11.51 -65.17 -30.24
CA GLN A 4 11.22 -64.72 -28.90
C GLN A 4 12.11 -63.53 -28.44
N ASN A 5 13.38 -63.51 -28.90
CA ASN A 5 14.27 -62.40 -28.60
C ASN A 5 13.87 -61.09 -29.32
N LYS A 6 13.29 -61.21 -30.52
CA LYS A 6 12.83 -60.04 -31.29
C LYS A 6 11.66 -59.35 -30.58
N HIS A 7 10.65 -60.08 -30.12
CA HIS A 7 9.50 -59.53 -29.37
C HIS A 7 9.88 -58.93 -28.00
N LEU A 8 10.90 -59.51 -27.36
CA LEU A 8 11.38 -58.95 -26.07
C LEU A 8 12.07 -57.58 -26.28
N ASN A 9 12.91 -57.48 -27.32
CA ASN A 9 13.58 -56.22 -27.68
C ASN A 9 12.58 -55.11 -28.10
N GLU A 10 11.54 -55.46 -28.86
CA GLU A 10 10.51 -54.50 -29.26
C GLU A 10 9.72 -53.98 -28.04
N ARG A 11 9.39 -54.84 -27.07
CA ARG A 11 8.74 -54.42 -25.82
C ARG A 11 9.65 -53.55 -24.93
N LEU A 12 10.93 -53.83 -24.87
CA LEU A 12 11.91 -53.04 -24.12
C LEU A 12 12.11 -51.67 -24.78
N ASN A 13 12.20 -51.59 -26.12
CA ASN A 13 12.28 -50.31 -26.83
C ASN A 13 11.03 -49.46 -26.64
N SER A 14 9.83 -50.02 -26.80
CA SER A 14 8.55 -49.35 -26.56
C SER A 14 8.44 -48.79 -25.12
N LYS A 15 8.89 -49.55 -24.13
CA LYS A 15 8.89 -49.16 -22.74
C LYS A 15 9.89 -48.01 -22.43
N ASN A 16 11.05 -48.05 -23.12
CA ASN A 16 12.08 -46.99 -23.04
C ASN A 16 11.62 -45.71 -23.74
N GLU A 17 10.95 -45.79 -24.89
CA GLU A 17 10.37 -44.65 -25.57
C GLU A 17 9.25 -43.98 -24.76
N SER A 18 8.38 -44.79 -24.13
CA SER A 18 7.35 -44.26 -23.21
C SER A 18 7.97 -43.53 -22.03
N LYS A 19 8.95 -44.15 -21.34
CA LYS A 19 9.67 -43.50 -20.25
C LYS A 19 10.36 -42.22 -20.66
N MET A 20 10.95 -42.16 -21.86
CA MET A 20 11.62 -40.98 -22.37
C MET A 20 10.62 -39.87 -22.71
N LYS A 21 9.41 -40.20 -23.21
CA LYS A 21 8.33 -39.25 -23.47
C LYS A 21 7.80 -38.68 -22.13
N ASP A 22 7.63 -39.52 -21.12
CA ASP A 22 7.15 -39.08 -19.80
C ASP A 22 8.20 -38.22 -19.09
N MET A 23 9.48 -38.54 -19.21
CA MET A 23 10.59 -37.74 -18.68
C MET A 23 10.69 -36.37 -19.36
N LYS A 24 10.50 -36.31 -20.72
CA LYS A 24 10.45 -35.04 -21.46
C LYS A 24 9.23 -34.18 -21.05
N ARG A 25 8.08 -34.81 -20.83
CA ARG A 25 6.88 -34.10 -20.32
C ARG A 25 7.09 -33.55 -18.90
N LEU A 26 7.72 -34.33 -18.03
CA LEU A 26 8.05 -33.90 -16.67
C LEU A 26 9.05 -32.74 -16.66
N LEU A 27 10.06 -32.78 -17.51
CA LEU A 27 11.04 -31.71 -17.71
C LEU A 27 10.40 -30.44 -18.26
N LEU A 28 9.50 -30.56 -19.25
CA LEU A 28 8.71 -29.43 -19.76
C LEU A 28 7.81 -28.79 -18.72
N LEU A 29 7.12 -29.59 -17.91
CA LEU A 29 6.28 -29.12 -16.81
C LEU A 29 7.11 -28.43 -15.72
N SER A 30 8.27 -28.98 -15.37
CA SER A 30 9.22 -28.39 -14.42
C SER A 30 9.76 -27.04 -14.93
N PHE A 31 10.14 -26.96 -16.20
CA PHE A 31 10.64 -25.73 -16.81
C PHE A 31 9.56 -24.63 -16.87
N MET A 32 8.32 -25.01 -17.18
CA MET A 32 7.18 -24.09 -17.20
C MET A 32 6.85 -23.54 -15.79
N CYS A 33 7.00 -24.34 -14.74
CA CYS A 33 6.80 -23.93 -13.36
C CYS A 33 7.88 -22.94 -12.88
N VAL A 34 9.13 -23.12 -13.28
CA VAL A 34 10.24 -22.19 -12.95
C VAL A 34 10.06 -20.84 -13.62
N CYS A 35 9.57 -20.78 -14.87
CA CYS A 35 9.31 -19.53 -15.57
C CYS A 35 8.22 -18.67 -14.91
N THR A 36 7.16 -19.28 -14.37
CA THR A 36 6.08 -18.54 -13.69
C THR A 36 6.52 -17.91 -12.37
N LEU A 37 7.39 -18.57 -11.62
CA LEU A 37 7.97 -18.03 -10.37
C LEU A 37 8.88 -16.83 -10.63
N CYS A 38 9.65 -16.83 -11.71
CA CYS A 38 10.51 -15.70 -12.09
C CYS A 38 9.70 -14.45 -12.47
N LEU A 39 8.58 -14.59 -13.18
CA LEU A 39 7.71 -13.47 -13.54
C LEU A 39 7.08 -12.80 -12.31
N SER A 40 6.60 -13.59 -11.35
CA SER A 40 5.99 -13.06 -10.12
C SER A 40 7.01 -12.31 -9.25
N ALA A 41 8.23 -12.80 -9.16
CA ALA A 41 9.31 -12.13 -8.42
C ALA A 41 9.71 -10.80 -9.07
N GLN A 42 9.74 -10.74 -10.41
CA GLN A 42 10.06 -9.53 -11.17
C GLN A 42 8.97 -8.45 -10.99
N ASP A 43 7.69 -8.83 -11.01
CA ASP A 43 6.59 -7.90 -10.79
C ASP A 43 6.56 -7.39 -9.34
N ALA A 44 6.88 -8.20 -8.35
CA ALA A 44 7.01 -7.77 -6.96
C ALA A 44 8.17 -6.77 -6.76
N ALA A 45 9.32 -7.01 -7.40
CA ALA A 45 10.46 -6.09 -7.35
C ALA A 45 10.14 -4.76 -8.04
N LEU A 46 9.41 -4.79 -9.17
CA LEU A 46 8.95 -3.59 -9.86
C LEU A 46 7.91 -2.83 -9.04
N ALA A 47 6.95 -3.53 -8.41
CA ALA A 47 5.97 -2.93 -7.50
C ALA A 47 6.65 -2.17 -6.37
N ARG A 48 7.71 -2.75 -5.78
CA ARG A 48 8.51 -2.09 -4.74
C ARG A 48 9.15 -0.79 -5.24
N LYS A 49 9.80 -0.81 -6.41
CA LYS A 49 10.39 0.39 -7.01
C LYS A 49 9.35 1.48 -7.30
N ILE A 50 8.15 1.11 -7.73
CA ILE A 50 7.04 2.03 -7.97
C ILE A 50 6.60 2.67 -6.65
N LEU A 51 6.44 1.88 -5.59
CA LEU A 51 6.08 2.39 -4.26
C LEU A 51 7.18 3.28 -3.66
N ASP A 52 8.46 2.92 -3.82
CA ASP A 52 9.59 3.78 -3.41
C ASP A 52 9.54 5.14 -4.10
N LYS A 53 9.28 5.14 -5.41
CA LYS A 53 9.15 6.39 -6.17
C LYS A 53 7.92 7.20 -5.74
N THR A 54 6.79 6.55 -5.54
CA THR A 54 5.55 7.17 -5.02
C THR A 54 5.80 7.78 -3.65
N ALA A 55 6.46 7.05 -2.75
CA ALA A 55 6.83 7.55 -1.42
C ALA A 55 7.73 8.79 -1.51
N SER A 56 8.69 8.81 -2.43
CA SER A 56 9.57 9.97 -2.64
C SER A 56 8.83 11.18 -3.21
N VAL A 57 7.81 10.98 -4.03
CA VAL A 57 6.98 12.05 -4.60
C VAL A 57 6.07 12.65 -3.53
N VAL A 58 5.40 11.81 -2.74
CA VAL A 58 4.44 12.25 -1.71
C VAL A 58 5.15 12.83 -0.49
N GLY A 59 6.22 12.18 -0.02
CA GLY A 59 6.97 12.59 1.18
C GLY A 59 8.22 13.44 0.87
N ARG A 60 8.21 14.22 -0.21
CA ARG A 60 9.33 15.08 -0.63
C ARG A 60 9.75 16.08 0.46
N ALA A 61 11.01 16.48 0.46
CA ALA A 61 11.59 17.35 1.49
C ALA A 61 10.91 18.71 1.63
N GLY A 62 10.48 19.34 0.53
CA GLY A 62 9.70 20.60 0.56
C GLY A 62 8.26 20.40 1.04
N GLY A 63 7.72 19.23 0.84
CA GLY A 63 6.34 18.88 1.17
C GLY A 63 5.39 18.88 -0.03
N ALA A 64 4.17 18.44 0.22
CA ALA A 64 3.09 18.38 -0.75
C ALA A 64 1.74 18.61 -0.07
N THR A 65 0.76 19.05 -0.86
CA THR A 65 -0.65 19.14 -0.44
C THR A 65 -1.53 18.31 -1.36
N ALA A 66 -2.64 17.81 -0.84
CA ALA A 66 -3.67 17.13 -1.63
C ALA A 66 -5.03 17.31 -1.00
N SER A 67 -6.08 17.06 -1.79
CA SER A 67 -7.43 16.84 -1.29
C SER A 67 -7.69 15.34 -1.24
N PHE A 68 -8.51 14.89 -0.32
CA PHE A 68 -8.90 13.50 -0.21
C PHE A 68 -10.40 13.33 0.05
N LYS A 69 -10.91 12.16 -0.31
CA LYS A 69 -12.26 11.71 0.02
C LYS A 69 -12.20 10.27 0.52
N ILE A 70 -12.66 10.06 1.75
CA ILE A 70 -12.73 8.73 2.37
C ILE A 70 -14.18 8.23 2.30
N SER A 71 -14.37 6.98 1.91
CA SER A 71 -15.67 6.30 1.90
C SER A 71 -15.54 4.82 2.24
N ASN A 72 -16.50 4.30 2.99
CA ASN A 72 -16.67 2.88 3.24
C ASN A 72 -18.16 2.55 3.42
N ALA A 73 -18.49 1.26 3.57
CA ALA A 73 -19.87 0.80 3.70
C ALA A 73 -20.59 1.30 4.98
N LYS A 74 -19.85 1.76 5.99
CA LYS A 74 -20.40 2.13 7.31
C LYS A 74 -20.46 3.64 7.53
N VAL A 75 -19.73 4.43 6.76
CA VAL A 75 -19.55 5.86 6.99
C VAL A 75 -19.86 6.64 5.72
N ASN A 76 -20.71 7.64 5.84
CA ASN A 76 -20.89 8.64 4.80
C ASN A 76 -19.54 9.26 4.42
N SER A 77 -19.39 9.54 3.13
CA SER A 77 -18.18 10.07 2.56
C SER A 77 -17.68 11.31 3.33
N LYS A 78 -16.41 11.26 3.79
CA LYS A 78 -15.72 12.39 4.40
C LYS A 78 -14.67 12.94 3.44
N ALA A 79 -14.68 14.24 3.22
CA ALA A 79 -13.67 14.91 2.39
C ALA A 79 -12.82 15.84 3.26
N GLY A 80 -11.61 16.13 2.80
CA GLY A 80 -10.70 17.02 3.50
C GLY A 80 -9.48 17.36 2.66
N THR A 81 -8.56 18.08 3.28
CA THR A 81 -7.24 18.42 2.73
C THR A 81 -6.15 17.86 3.62
N ILE A 82 -5.00 17.59 3.02
CA ILE A 82 -3.81 17.15 3.74
C ILE A 82 -2.58 17.86 3.20
N ALA A 83 -1.70 18.27 4.11
CA ALA A 83 -0.33 18.69 3.84
C ALA A 83 0.61 17.65 4.45
N ILE A 84 1.67 17.28 3.72
CA ILE A 84 2.66 16.27 4.14
C ILE A 84 4.06 16.82 3.88
N LYS A 85 4.97 16.62 4.85
CA LYS A 85 6.40 16.92 4.69
C LYS A 85 7.22 15.87 5.46
N GLY A 86 7.89 14.98 4.76
CA GLY A 86 8.53 13.81 5.38
C GLY A 86 7.52 12.99 6.18
N THR A 87 7.73 12.85 7.48
CA THR A 87 6.80 12.13 8.38
C THR A 87 5.71 13.01 8.98
N LYS A 88 5.81 14.35 8.83
CA LYS A 88 4.87 15.34 9.37
C LYS A 88 3.63 15.43 8.50
N PHE A 89 2.48 15.67 9.10
CA PHE A 89 1.26 15.95 8.36
C PHE A 89 0.32 16.92 9.09
N HIS A 90 -0.48 17.61 8.32
CA HIS A 90 -1.61 18.43 8.76
C HIS A 90 -2.81 18.06 7.91
N ALA A 91 -3.87 17.56 8.53
CA ALA A 91 -5.10 17.17 7.85
C ALA A 91 -6.29 17.95 8.38
N SER A 92 -7.15 18.42 7.51
CA SER A 92 -8.36 19.16 7.86
C SER A 92 -9.59 18.55 7.19
N THR A 93 -10.62 18.34 8.00
CA THR A 93 -11.96 17.90 7.57
C THR A 93 -13.01 18.85 8.16
N PRO A 94 -14.29 18.77 7.75
CA PRO A 94 -15.36 19.52 8.41
C PRO A 94 -15.48 19.27 9.91
N GLN A 95 -15.10 18.06 10.40
CA GLN A 95 -15.28 17.65 11.80
C GLN A 95 -14.04 17.87 12.67
N ALA A 96 -12.84 17.78 12.08
CA ALA A 96 -11.60 17.80 12.86
C ALA A 96 -10.42 18.37 12.05
N ILE A 97 -9.45 18.89 12.80
CA ILE A 97 -8.12 19.21 12.27
C ILE A 97 -7.09 18.42 13.06
N VAL A 98 -6.13 17.84 12.36
CA VAL A 98 -5.06 17.05 12.98
C VAL A 98 -3.71 17.59 12.53
N TRP A 99 -2.82 17.85 13.47
CA TRP A 99 -1.41 18.18 13.25
C TRP A 99 -0.55 17.04 13.79
N PHE A 100 0.55 16.77 13.13
CA PHE A 100 1.57 15.82 13.58
C PHE A 100 2.95 16.31 13.14
N ASP A 101 3.81 16.58 14.11
CA ASP A 101 5.17 17.11 13.89
C ASP A 101 6.25 16.02 13.70
N GLY A 102 5.84 14.75 13.69
CA GLY A 102 6.71 13.58 13.66
C GLY A 102 6.79 12.84 15.01
N LYS A 103 6.35 13.47 16.11
CA LYS A 103 6.35 12.92 17.48
C LYS A 103 5.01 13.13 18.18
N THR A 104 4.57 14.37 18.24
CA THR A 104 3.34 14.80 18.93
C THR A 104 2.22 14.97 17.92
N GLN A 105 1.02 14.55 18.30
CA GLN A 105 -0.21 14.76 17.55
C GLN A 105 -1.13 15.66 18.35
N TRP A 106 -1.70 16.66 17.68
CA TRP A 106 -2.80 17.49 18.15
C TRP A 106 -4.02 17.19 17.29
N SER A 107 -5.16 16.94 17.94
CA SER A 107 -6.43 16.64 17.26
C SER A 107 -7.49 17.59 17.77
N TYR A 108 -7.82 18.61 16.99
CA TYR A 108 -8.90 19.54 17.29
C TYR A 108 -10.23 18.99 16.80
N LEU A 109 -11.15 18.73 17.69
CA LEU A 109 -12.52 18.31 17.44
C LEU A 109 -13.42 19.54 17.38
N LYS A 110 -13.92 19.89 16.21
CA LYS A 110 -14.71 21.11 16.00
C LYS A 110 -16.06 21.07 16.70
N THR A 111 -16.61 19.88 16.94
CA THR A 111 -17.92 19.69 17.59
C THR A 111 -17.90 19.95 19.09
N THR A 112 -16.81 19.59 19.75
CA THR A 112 -16.65 19.76 21.22
C THR A 112 -15.75 20.95 21.55
N ASN A 113 -15.08 21.53 20.54
CA ASN A 113 -14.09 22.60 20.72
C ASN A 113 -12.91 22.18 21.61
N GLU A 114 -12.47 20.92 21.50
CA GLU A 114 -11.40 20.32 22.29
C GLU A 114 -10.18 20.02 21.43
N VAL A 115 -8.99 20.21 21.98
CA VAL A 115 -7.70 19.81 21.40
C VAL A 115 -7.10 18.70 22.25
N ASN A 116 -7.04 17.50 21.72
CA ASN A 116 -6.37 16.38 22.37
C ASN A 116 -4.91 16.32 21.91
N ILE A 117 -3.98 16.33 22.87
CA ILE A 117 -2.53 16.15 22.63
C ILE A 117 -2.16 14.71 22.97
N SER A 118 -1.46 14.04 22.08
CA SER A 118 -1.04 12.65 22.29
C SER A 118 0.27 12.33 21.60
N MET A 119 0.93 11.25 22.03
CA MET A 119 2.03 10.60 21.31
C MET A 119 1.50 9.28 20.73
N PRO A 120 1.03 9.26 19.48
CA PRO A 120 0.40 8.07 18.92
C PRO A 120 1.40 6.94 18.76
N THR A 121 1.02 5.71 19.10
CA THR A 121 1.77 4.51 18.77
C THR A 121 1.93 4.36 17.26
N GLU A 122 2.92 3.59 16.82
CA GLU A 122 3.14 3.34 15.39
C GLU A 122 1.86 2.80 14.70
N ALA A 123 1.17 1.85 15.33
CA ALA A 123 -0.09 1.31 14.82
C ALA A 123 -1.18 2.39 14.65
N LYS A 124 -1.29 3.33 15.59
CA LYS A 124 -2.24 4.43 15.52
C LYS A 124 -1.85 5.45 14.44
N ARG A 125 -0.56 5.76 14.31
CA ARG A 125 -0.03 6.60 13.22
C ARG A 125 -0.34 6.00 11.84
N MET A 126 -0.16 4.69 11.69
CA MET A 126 -0.46 3.98 10.45
C MET A 126 -1.93 4.09 10.02
N SER A 127 -2.86 4.16 10.96
CA SER A 127 -4.30 4.30 10.65
C SER A 127 -4.74 5.72 10.33
N MET A 128 -3.96 6.74 10.72
CA MET A 128 -4.34 8.15 10.63
C MET A 128 -3.59 8.93 9.54
N ASN A 129 -2.39 8.50 9.17
CA ASN A 129 -1.59 9.14 8.16
C ASN A 129 -1.72 8.40 6.81
N PRO A 130 -2.33 9.01 5.77
CA PRO A 130 -2.42 8.40 4.45
C PRO A 130 -1.04 8.07 3.83
N TYR A 131 0.01 8.78 4.24
CA TYR A 131 1.37 8.49 3.79
C TYR A 131 1.90 7.15 4.32
N THR A 132 1.46 6.71 5.49
CA THR A 132 1.88 5.41 6.04
C THR A 132 1.43 4.24 5.16
N PHE A 133 0.29 4.34 4.48
CA PHE A 133 -0.15 3.30 3.53
C PHE A 133 0.83 3.13 2.37
N ILE A 134 1.51 4.20 1.96
CA ILE A 134 2.49 4.18 0.87
C ILE A 134 3.84 3.63 1.33
N THR A 135 4.11 3.54 2.63
CA THR A 135 5.38 3.07 3.18
C THR A 135 5.29 1.71 3.89
N MET A 136 4.07 1.25 4.23
CA MET A 136 3.87 0.02 4.99
C MET A 136 4.32 -1.27 4.25
N TYR A 137 4.48 -1.20 2.91
CA TYR A 137 4.98 -2.31 2.09
C TYR A 137 6.41 -2.73 2.42
N LYS A 138 7.15 -1.91 3.18
CA LYS A 138 8.58 -2.17 3.50
C LYS A 138 8.77 -3.45 4.28
N SER A 139 7.76 -3.89 5.05
CA SER A 139 7.82 -5.13 5.82
C SER A 139 6.44 -5.78 6.00
N GLY A 140 6.40 -7.11 5.87
CA GLY A 140 5.26 -7.96 6.19
C GLY A 140 4.08 -7.86 5.21
N TYR A 141 4.37 -7.53 3.95
CA TYR A 141 3.43 -7.59 2.83
C TYR A 141 4.09 -8.20 1.61
N THR A 142 3.38 -9.11 0.98
CA THR A 142 3.65 -9.54 -0.40
C THR A 142 3.10 -8.52 -1.36
N LEU A 143 3.77 -8.37 -2.51
CA LEU A 143 3.44 -7.37 -3.53
C LEU A 143 3.09 -8.04 -4.84
N ALA A 144 2.03 -7.58 -5.49
CA ALA A 144 1.69 -7.89 -6.86
C ALA A 144 1.45 -6.59 -7.66
N LEU A 145 1.69 -6.62 -8.95
CA LEU A 145 1.57 -5.47 -9.84
C LEU A 145 0.62 -5.76 -10.99
N ASP A 146 -0.33 -4.86 -11.20
CA ASP A 146 -1.15 -4.79 -12.40
C ASP A 146 -0.85 -3.48 -13.17
N LYS A 147 -0.72 -3.57 -14.48
CA LYS A 147 -0.35 -2.45 -15.37
C LYS A 147 -1.55 -2.01 -16.20
N LYS A 148 -2.58 -1.44 -15.56
CA LYS A 148 -3.84 -1.04 -16.21
C LYS A 148 -3.76 0.33 -16.87
N GLY A 149 -3.76 0.38 -18.20
CA GLY A 149 -3.81 1.61 -18.98
C GLY A 149 -2.76 2.65 -18.54
N LYS A 150 -3.19 3.82 -18.09
CA LYS A 150 -2.33 4.92 -17.61
C LYS A 150 -1.79 4.72 -16.20
N ASN A 151 -2.25 3.70 -15.47
CA ASN A 151 -1.96 3.49 -14.06
C ASN A 151 -1.19 2.19 -13.83
N TYR A 152 -0.42 2.19 -12.75
CA TYR A 152 -0.05 1.00 -12.01
C TYR A 152 -1.11 0.75 -10.93
N VAL A 153 -1.42 -0.51 -10.68
CA VAL A 153 -2.19 -0.91 -9.49
C VAL A 153 -1.31 -1.87 -8.70
N VAL A 154 -0.80 -1.40 -7.58
CA VAL A 154 -0.02 -2.25 -6.66
C VAL A 154 -0.98 -2.86 -5.65
N HIS A 155 -0.98 -4.18 -5.56
CA HIS A 155 -1.71 -4.94 -4.55
C HIS A 155 -0.73 -5.42 -3.48
N MET A 156 -1.05 -5.12 -2.24
CA MET A 156 -0.29 -5.51 -1.05
C MET A 156 -1.15 -6.45 -0.23
N THR A 157 -0.66 -7.64 0.09
CA THR A 157 -1.34 -8.61 0.95
C THR A 157 -0.48 -8.85 2.19
N ALA A 158 -1.07 -8.72 3.38
CA ALA A 158 -0.37 -8.96 4.63
C ALA A 158 0.07 -10.43 4.74
N GLU A 159 1.35 -10.65 5.05
CA GLU A 159 1.91 -11.99 5.31
C GLU A 159 1.34 -12.61 6.59
N ASN A 160 1.00 -11.75 7.57
CA ASN A 160 0.32 -12.16 8.80
C ASN A 160 -1.13 -11.68 8.76
N THR A 161 -2.07 -12.63 8.74
CA THR A 161 -3.52 -12.37 8.71
C THR A 161 -4.04 -11.63 9.96
N LYS A 162 -3.28 -11.60 11.07
CA LYS A 162 -3.62 -10.85 12.29
C LYS A 162 -3.31 -9.35 12.18
N ARG A 163 -2.67 -8.89 11.11
CA ARG A 163 -2.48 -7.44 10.89
C ARG A 163 -3.82 -6.74 10.78
N SER A 164 -3.91 -5.53 11.33
CA SER A 164 -5.14 -4.71 11.25
C SER A 164 -5.53 -4.36 9.81
N VAL A 165 -4.55 -4.14 8.93
CA VAL A 165 -4.76 -3.94 7.49
C VAL A 165 -4.30 -5.20 6.76
N GLN A 166 -5.22 -5.96 6.16
CA GLN A 166 -4.93 -7.23 5.49
C GLN A 166 -4.59 -7.06 4.01
N GLU A 167 -5.26 -6.12 3.33
CA GLU A 167 -5.05 -5.86 1.91
C GLU A 167 -5.08 -4.38 1.59
N VAL A 168 -4.25 -3.96 0.66
CA VAL A 168 -4.23 -2.60 0.13
C VAL A 168 -4.03 -2.65 -1.39
N TYR A 169 -4.85 -1.89 -2.12
CA TYR A 169 -4.63 -1.58 -3.53
C TYR A 169 -4.30 -0.10 -3.67
N ILE A 170 -3.22 0.21 -4.34
CA ILE A 170 -2.82 1.60 -4.60
C ILE A 170 -2.79 1.81 -6.12
N THR A 171 -3.65 2.69 -6.61
CA THR A 171 -3.67 3.13 -8.01
C THR A 171 -2.76 4.34 -8.15
N ILE A 172 -1.75 4.24 -9.00
CA ILE A 172 -0.66 5.20 -9.15
C ILE A 172 -0.55 5.59 -10.62
N ASP A 173 -0.55 6.88 -10.93
CA ASP A 173 -0.31 7.37 -12.29
C ASP A 173 1.13 7.06 -12.74
N LYS A 174 1.29 6.51 -13.96
CA LYS A 174 2.58 6.02 -14.49
C LYS A 174 3.59 7.13 -14.76
N ARG A 175 3.14 8.36 -15.01
CA ARG A 175 4.02 9.48 -15.36
C ARG A 175 4.47 10.25 -14.13
N SER A 176 3.53 10.58 -13.26
CA SER A 176 3.76 11.43 -12.09
C SER A 176 4.11 10.67 -10.83
N TYR A 177 3.82 9.34 -10.76
CA TYR A 177 3.89 8.52 -9.55
C TYR A 177 3.00 9.04 -8.41
N ILE A 178 1.98 9.85 -8.73
CA ILE A 178 1.01 10.35 -7.75
C ILE A 178 -0.07 9.28 -7.56
N PRO A 179 -0.40 8.89 -6.31
CA PRO A 179 -1.50 7.99 -6.04
C PRO A 179 -2.84 8.71 -6.24
N SER A 180 -3.80 8.06 -6.89
CA SER A 180 -5.15 8.59 -7.12
C SER A 180 -6.22 7.88 -6.28
N LEU A 181 -5.99 6.61 -5.93
CA LEU A 181 -6.92 5.81 -5.14
C LEU A 181 -6.15 4.82 -4.28
N ILE A 182 -6.51 4.77 -3.00
CA ILE A 182 -6.07 3.76 -2.06
C ILE A 182 -7.31 3.02 -1.58
N LYS A 183 -7.34 1.69 -1.76
CA LYS A 183 -8.39 0.81 -1.21
C LYS A 183 -7.74 -0.08 -0.18
N MET A 184 -8.25 -0.11 1.04
CA MET A 184 -7.71 -0.96 2.09
C MET A 184 -8.79 -1.78 2.79
N ARG A 185 -8.43 -2.98 3.18
CA ARG A 185 -9.29 -3.89 3.94
C ARG A 185 -8.81 -4.04 5.38
N GLN A 186 -9.74 -3.81 6.30
CA GLN A 186 -9.58 -4.04 7.73
C GLN A 186 -10.74 -4.95 8.20
N GLY A 187 -10.43 -6.19 8.55
CA GLY A 187 -11.45 -7.21 8.75
C GLY A 187 -12.31 -7.36 7.49
N ASN A 188 -13.62 -7.19 7.63
CA ASN A 188 -14.59 -7.25 6.53
C ASN A 188 -14.91 -5.88 5.91
N THR A 189 -14.23 -4.81 6.35
CA THR A 189 -14.54 -3.46 5.89
C THR A 189 -13.51 -2.98 4.88
N TRP A 190 -13.99 -2.60 3.70
CA TRP A 190 -13.21 -1.92 2.69
C TRP A 190 -13.37 -0.40 2.84
N THR A 191 -12.25 0.31 2.87
CA THR A 191 -12.20 1.78 2.87
C THR A 191 -11.52 2.24 1.59
N ASN A 192 -12.15 3.19 0.89
CA ASN A 192 -11.59 3.85 -0.29
C ASN A 192 -11.15 5.26 0.10
N ILE A 193 -9.94 5.63 -0.29
CA ILE A 193 -9.37 6.98 -0.14
C ILE A 193 -9.02 7.47 -1.54
N SER A 194 -9.85 8.35 -2.10
CA SER A 194 -9.54 9.04 -3.35
C SER A 194 -8.65 10.23 -3.04
N VAL A 195 -7.60 10.42 -3.85
CA VAL A 195 -6.63 11.53 -3.75
C VAL A 195 -6.71 12.36 -5.02
N TYR A 196 -6.81 13.68 -4.89
CA TYR A 196 -6.91 14.62 -5.99
C TYR A 196 -6.29 15.96 -5.63
N ASN A 197 -6.10 16.84 -6.59
CA ASN A 197 -5.47 18.16 -6.41
C ASN A 197 -4.09 18.09 -5.72
N PHE A 198 -3.32 17.04 -6.05
CA PHE A 198 -1.96 16.93 -5.53
C PHE A 198 -1.09 18.07 -6.08
N ALA A 199 -0.42 18.77 -5.18
CA ALA A 199 0.53 19.82 -5.51
C ALA A 199 1.78 19.73 -4.65
N ALA A 200 2.94 19.71 -5.31
CA ALA A 200 4.22 19.89 -4.64
C ALA A 200 4.34 21.33 -4.15
N LYS A 201 4.71 21.53 -2.90
CA LYS A 201 4.85 22.86 -2.26
C LYS A 201 6.03 22.85 -1.29
N ASP A 202 6.58 24.04 -1.03
CA ASP A 202 7.51 24.23 0.07
C ASP A 202 6.73 24.70 1.30
N LEU A 203 6.62 23.80 2.27
CA LEU A 203 5.78 23.95 3.46
C LEU A 203 6.68 24.29 4.66
N ALA A 204 6.28 25.33 5.41
CA ALA A 204 6.94 25.65 6.67
C ALA A 204 6.65 24.59 7.74
N ASP A 205 7.61 24.30 8.60
CA ASP A 205 7.46 23.31 9.68
C ASP A 205 6.38 23.70 10.71
N SER A 206 6.12 25.00 10.86
CA SER A 206 5.06 25.54 11.71
C SER A 206 3.64 25.09 11.30
N GLN A 207 3.45 24.70 10.03
CA GLN A 207 2.16 24.18 9.56
C GLN A 207 1.78 22.81 10.18
N PHE A 208 2.73 22.12 10.78
CA PHE A 208 2.57 20.78 11.34
C PHE A 208 2.47 20.77 12.87
N VAL A 209 2.44 21.95 13.46
CA VAL A 209 2.35 22.15 14.92
C VAL A 209 1.07 22.93 15.25
N PHE A 210 0.36 22.49 16.27
CA PHE A 210 -0.79 23.23 16.79
C PHE A 210 -0.35 24.53 17.45
N ASN A 211 -1.02 25.62 17.10
CA ASN A 211 -0.81 26.92 17.75
C ASN A 211 -2.07 27.30 18.56
N ALA A 212 -1.94 27.34 19.87
CA ALA A 212 -3.07 27.63 20.76
C ALA A 212 -3.66 29.05 20.57
N LYS A 213 -2.88 30.00 20.02
CA LYS A 213 -3.37 31.36 19.73
C LYS A 213 -4.45 31.38 18.66
N ASP A 214 -4.45 30.41 17.75
CA ASP A 214 -5.45 30.29 16.69
C ASP A 214 -6.78 29.67 17.20
N PHE A 215 -6.75 29.11 18.43
CA PHE A 215 -7.88 28.42 19.05
C PHE A 215 -8.07 28.86 20.52
N PRO A 216 -8.28 30.15 20.80
CA PRO A 216 -8.23 30.70 22.17
C PRO A 216 -9.35 30.22 23.11
N LYS A 217 -10.39 29.60 22.55
CA LYS A 217 -11.52 29.05 23.28
C LYS A 217 -11.53 27.52 23.37
N ALA A 218 -10.53 26.86 22.75
CA ALA A 218 -10.49 25.42 22.78
C ALA A 218 -9.98 24.90 24.12
N GLU A 219 -10.64 23.90 24.66
CA GLU A 219 -10.13 23.13 25.78
C GLU A 219 -8.97 22.26 25.34
N VAL A 220 -7.85 22.34 26.04
CA VAL A 220 -6.64 21.54 25.70
C VAL A 220 -6.51 20.40 26.70
N ILE A 221 -6.61 19.17 26.20
CA ILE A 221 -6.52 17.92 26.97
C ILE A 221 -5.20 17.24 26.61
N ASP A 222 -4.26 17.21 27.57
CA ASP A 222 -2.97 16.53 27.37
C ASP A 222 -3.08 15.07 27.82
N LEU A 223 -2.93 14.15 26.84
CA LEU A 223 -3.03 12.70 27.02
C LEU A 223 -1.65 12.00 26.90
N ARG A 224 -0.55 12.73 27.01
CA ARG A 224 0.81 12.19 26.88
C ARG A 224 1.29 11.50 28.14
#